data_3208bb4600861ece6e477d44133d5ab6
#
_entry.id   3208bb4600861ece6e477d44133d5ab6
#
_cell.length_a   1.000
_cell.length_b   1.000
_cell.length_c   1.000
_cell.angle_alpha   90.00
_cell.angle_beta   90.00
_cell.angle_gamma   90.00
#
_symmetry.space_group_name_H-M   'P 1'
#
loop_
_entity.id
_entity.type
_entity.pdbx_description
1 polymer ?
#
loop_
_entity_poly.entity_id
_entity_poly.type
_entity_poly.pdbx_seq_one_letter_code
_entity_poly.pdbx_strand_id
1 'polypeptide(L)'
;MKPYYITTPIYYINAAPHIGHAYTTIAADVLARHIRGRGRSAFLLTGTDEHGQKVEDAAKAAGKHTMDFCDMTSSKFRDLWKHLDIHVDDYIRTTEKRHEDKVQELFALLMKNGDIYKGKYEGLYDVVSEAFVKESDAVKGPGGVLLGPDSGKPLQKLSEETYFFRLSKYGPALLEHYKANPGFLAPAHRASELHRFVEGGLEDVSVSRTKVKWGIPVPGDPDHTIYVWFDALINYWSAAAGTNLWPADVHIVGKEIFRFHGVIWPAMLMAAGLPLPKKVFAHGWWTVEGAKMSKSAGNFVDARDITAEFGVDALRYFLLREMPFGNDGDFSKASLCKRYNAELANDLGNLVSRVSEMVDKFLGGRLPTKPPLGEDFYTTAVAKRTPEISAKMEALDFSGALDVMWEVIRSLNARVNEKSPWKLAKEDPAQCELVLFDLVWSLRLVSGWLDPFMPHTA
;
A
#
# COMPACT_ATOMS: atom_id res chain seq x y z
N MET A 1 0.62 19.76 15.32
CA MET A 1 1.16 19.44 13.97
C MET A 1 0.13 18.60 13.23
N LYS A 2 0.06 18.71 11.89
CA LYS A 2 -0.78 17.84 11.05
C LYS A 2 -0.30 16.40 11.17
N PRO A 3 -1.19 15.39 11.34
CA PRO A 3 -0.82 13.98 11.26
C PRO A 3 -0.23 13.64 9.87
N TYR A 4 0.69 12.68 9.82
CA TYR A 4 1.20 12.13 8.56
C TYR A 4 0.09 11.27 7.92
N TYR A 5 -0.48 11.73 6.82
CA TYR A 5 -1.65 11.12 6.20
C TYR A 5 -1.23 10.10 5.13
N ILE A 6 -1.48 8.83 5.42
CA ILE A 6 -1.16 7.67 4.58
C ILE A 6 -2.47 7.10 4.07
N THR A 7 -2.51 6.74 2.79
CA THR A 7 -3.67 6.08 2.22
C THR A 7 -3.29 4.83 1.43
N THR A 8 -4.15 3.83 1.46
CA THR A 8 -4.17 2.74 0.48
C THR A 8 -5.21 3.05 -0.61
N PRO A 9 -5.30 2.27 -1.71
CA PRO A 9 -6.52 2.26 -2.51
C PRO A 9 -7.71 1.82 -1.65
N ILE A 10 -8.90 2.24 -2.03
CA ILE A 10 -10.10 1.55 -1.61
C ILE A 10 -10.29 0.32 -2.51
N TYR A 11 -10.65 -0.81 -1.90
CA TYR A 11 -10.64 -2.10 -2.58
C TYR A 11 -11.98 -2.43 -3.20
N TYR A 12 -11.96 -2.84 -4.46
CA TYR A 12 -13.15 -3.22 -5.19
C TYR A 12 -13.71 -4.55 -4.69
N ILE A 13 -14.98 -4.55 -4.27
CA ILE A 13 -15.59 -5.66 -3.50
C ILE A 13 -16.25 -6.75 -4.34
N ASN A 14 -15.88 -6.90 -5.60
CA ASN A 14 -16.39 -7.98 -6.44
C ASN A 14 -15.92 -9.39 -6.04
N ALA A 15 -14.93 -9.47 -5.14
CA ALA A 15 -14.38 -10.72 -4.60
C ALA A 15 -13.88 -10.55 -3.16
N ALA A 16 -13.60 -11.69 -2.48
CA ALA A 16 -12.96 -11.68 -1.17
C ALA A 16 -11.51 -11.14 -1.25
N PRO A 17 -11.00 -10.52 -0.16
CA PRO A 17 -9.63 -10.04 -0.11
C PRO A 17 -8.60 -11.17 -0.29
N HIS A 18 -7.42 -10.84 -0.82
CA HIS A 18 -6.31 -11.75 -1.06
C HIS A 18 -4.98 -11.11 -0.63
N ILE A 19 -3.88 -11.87 -0.71
CA ILE A 19 -2.55 -11.44 -0.28
C ILE A 19 -2.07 -10.14 -0.94
N GLY A 20 -2.52 -9.83 -2.17
CA GLY A 20 -2.19 -8.55 -2.82
C GLY A 20 -2.79 -7.34 -2.10
N HIS A 21 -4.03 -7.44 -1.63
CA HIS A 21 -4.64 -6.41 -0.79
C HIS A 21 -3.93 -6.30 0.57
N ALA A 22 -3.58 -7.45 1.16
CA ALA A 22 -2.82 -7.52 2.40
C ALA A 22 -1.46 -6.82 2.26
N TYR A 23 -0.74 -7.06 1.15
CA TYR A 23 0.57 -6.46 0.89
C TYR A 23 0.54 -4.93 0.95
N THR A 24 -0.39 -4.30 0.22
CA THR A 24 -0.54 -2.84 0.21
C THR A 24 -0.87 -2.31 1.60
N THR A 25 -1.83 -2.96 2.29
CA THR A 25 -2.31 -2.45 3.59
C THR A 25 -1.31 -2.70 4.70
N ILE A 26 -0.57 -3.82 4.68
CA ILE A 26 0.55 -4.08 5.60
C ILE A 26 1.65 -3.02 5.41
N ALA A 27 2.02 -2.69 4.16
CA ALA A 27 3.03 -1.67 3.89
C ALA A 27 2.64 -0.29 4.45
N ALA A 28 1.37 0.08 4.30
CA ALA A 28 0.82 1.32 4.85
C ALA A 28 0.79 1.32 6.38
N ASP A 29 0.40 0.21 7.01
CA ASP A 29 0.41 0.05 8.47
C ASP A 29 1.84 0.07 9.03
N VAL A 30 2.79 -0.60 8.38
CA VAL A 30 4.21 -0.57 8.78
C VAL A 30 4.76 0.85 8.76
N LEU A 31 4.45 1.64 7.72
CA LEU A 31 4.83 3.05 7.69
C LEU A 31 4.16 3.84 8.82
N ALA A 32 2.85 3.64 9.05
CA ALA A 32 2.12 4.33 10.10
C ALA A 32 2.68 4.01 11.49
N ARG A 33 2.98 2.75 11.79
CA ARG A 33 3.62 2.31 13.04
C ARG A 33 4.99 2.93 13.20
N HIS A 34 5.81 2.94 12.14
CA HIS A 34 7.12 3.58 12.15
C HIS A 34 7.03 5.07 12.52
N ILE A 35 6.14 5.82 11.86
CA ILE A 35 5.93 7.25 12.13
C ILE A 35 5.49 7.48 13.58
N ARG A 36 4.55 6.67 14.10
CA ARG A 36 4.08 6.73 15.49
C ARG A 36 5.17 6.39 16.49
N GLY A 37 5.94 5.33 16.23
CA GLY A 37 7.09 4.93 17.06
C GLY A 37 8.19 5.99 17.15
N ARG A 38 8.23 6.92 16.19
CA ARG A 38 9.12 8.09 16.22
C ARG A 38 8.50 9.33 16.89
N GLY A 39 7.38 9.16 17.61
CA GLY A 39 6.72 10.25 18.33
C GLY A 39 5.93 11.21 17.46
N ARG A 40 5.68 10.88 16.17
CA ARG A 40 4.86 11.68 15.26
C ARG A 40 3.46 11.05 15.14
N SER A 41 2.42 11.87 14.97
CA SER A 41 1.09 11.34 14.67
C SER A 41 1.00 10.90 13.22
N ALA A 42 0.35 9.74 12.99
CA ALA A 42 0.03 9.24 11.66
C ALA A 42 -1.47 8.91 11.58
N PHE A 43 -2.05 9.07 10.38
CA PHE A 43 -3.42 8.71 10.09
C PHE A 43 -3.44 7.81 8.86
N LEU A 44 -3.93 6.60 9.00
CA LEU A 44 -4.04 5.59 7.93
C LEU A 44 -5.50 5.46 7.48
N LEU A 45 -5.74 5.80 6.21
CA LEU A 45 -7.01 5.58 5.53
C LEU A 45 -6.93 4.34 4.63
N THR A 46 -7.95 3.50 4.72
CA THR A 46 -8.27 2.46 3.74
C THR A 46 -9.78 2.38 3.55
N GLY A 47 -10.29 1.47 2.72
CA GLY A 47 -11.73 1.36 2.51
C GLY A 47 -12.12 0.40 1.41
N THR A 48 -13.38 0.49 0.99
CA THR A 48 -13.96 -0.31 -0.08
C THR A 48 -14.63 0.56 -1.15
N ASP A 49 -14.38 0.19 -2.41
CA ASP A 49 -15.04 0.69 -3.59
C ASP A 49 -16.24 -0.22 -3.89
N GLU A 50 -17.45 0.33 -3.74
CA GLU A 50 -18.70 -0.43 -3.66
C GLU A 50 -19.66 -0.14 -4.80
N HIS A 51 -19.34 0.80 -5.68
CA HIS A 51 -20.17 1.17 -6.81
C HIS A 51 -19.75 0.46 -8.12
N GLY A 52 -20.62 0.57 -9.15
CA GLY A 52 -20.35 0.05 -10.48
C GLY A 52 -21.03 -1.29 -10.81
N GLN A 53 -21.06 -1.60 -12.10
CA GLN A 53 -21.77 -2.75 -12.65
C GLN A 53 -21.28 -4.09 -12.08
N LYS A 54 -19.98 -4.23 -11.88
CA LYS A 54 -19.39 -5.50 -11.39
C LYS A 54 -19.85 -5.86 -9.98
N VAL A 55 -20.05 -4.86 -9.11
CA VAL A 55 -20.55 -5.08 -7.74
C VAL A 55 -22.03 -5.51 -7.81
N GLU A 56 -22.85 -4.84 -8.64
CA GLU A 56 -24.23 -5.22 -8.87
C GLU A 56 -24.34 -6.64 -9.44
N ASP A 57 -23.53 -6.99 -10.43
CA ASP A 57 -23.48 -8.33 -11.02
C ASP A 57 -23.05 -9.40 -10.01
N ALA A 58 -22.05 -9.10 -9.18
CA ALA A 58 -21.61 -10.00 -8.12
C ALA A 58 -22.68 -10.22 -7.04
N ALA A 59 -23.39 -9.16 -6.65
CA ALA A 59 -24.52 -9.24 -5.73
C ALA A 59 -25.63 -10.11 -6.29
N LYS A 60 -25.99 -9.89 -7.56
CA LYS A 60 -27.00 -10.67 -8.28
C LYS A 60 -26.60 -12.14 -8.39
N ALA A 61 -25.35 -12.42 -8.74
CA ALA A 61 -24.82 -13.79 -8.79
C ALA A 61 -24.84 -14.48 -7.41
N ALA A 62 -24.69 -13.71 -6.32
CA ALA A 62 -24.78 -14.20 -4.95
C ALA A 62 -26.24 -14.29 -4.43
N GLY A 63 -27.25 -13.93 -5.25
CA GLY A 63 -28.66 -13.91 -4.85
C GLY A 63 -28.97 -12.89 -3.73
N LYS A 64 -28.25 -11.77 -3.66
CA LYS A 64 -28.36 -10.77 -2.61
C LYS A 64 -28.76 -9.40 -3.18
N HIS A 65 -29.38 -8.58 -2.32
CA HIS A 65 -29.50 -7.14 -2.59
C HIS A 65 -28.09 -6.52 -2.60
N THR A 66 -27.86 -5.54 -3.48
CA THR A 66 -26.49 -4.99 -3.72
C THR A 66 -25.89 -4.41 -2.44
N MET A 67 -26.66 -3.66 -1.64
CA MET A 67 -26.17 -3.10 -0.39
C MET A 67 -25.79 -4.18 0.64
N ASP A 68 -26.62 -5.24 0.78
CA ASP A 68 -26.32 -6.35 1.70
C ASP A 68 -25.05 -7.09 1.28
N PHE A 69 -24.82 -7.20 -0.03
CA PHE A 69 -23.58 -7.77 -0.57
C PHE A 69 -22.39 -6.88 -0.25
N CYS A 70 -22.52 -5.56 -0.37
CA CYS A 70 -21.51 -4.58 -0.01
C CYS A 70 -21.15 -4.70 1.49
N ASP A 71 -22.15 -4.72 2.37
CA ASP A 71 -21.94 -4.86 3.81
C ASP A 71 -21.20 -6.17 4.18
N MET A 72 -21.67 -7.27 3.61
CA MET A 72 -21.06 -8.59 3.82
C MET A 72 -19.62 -8.64 3.31
N THR A 73 -19.32 -8.06 2.16
CA THR A 73 -17.99 -8.17 1.56
C THR A 73 -17.02 -7.16 2.20
N SER A 74 -17.47 -5.95 2.47
CA SER A 74 -16.69 -4.94 3.20
C SER A 74 -16.27 -5.45 4.59
N SER A 75 -17.16 -6.18 5.30
CA SER A 75 -16.79 -6.78 6.60
C SER A 75 -15.64 -7.77 6.47
N LYS A 76 -15.56 -8.56 5.39
CA LYS A 76 -14.45 -9.52 5.17
C LYS A 76 -13.09 -8.83 5.05
N PHE A 77 -13.05 -7.62 4.45
CA PHE A 77 -11.83 -6.81 4.42
C PHE A 77 -11.45 -6.33 5.83
N ARG A 78 -12.41 -5.79 6.58
CA ARG A 78 -12.16 -5.36 7.97
C ARG A 78 -11.69 -6.51 8.86
N ASP A 79 -12.30 -7.70 8.72
CA ASP A 79 -11.91 -8.89 9.46
C ASP A 79 -10.50 -9.37 9.08
N LEU A 80 -10.10 -9.23 7.80
CA LEU A 80 -8.75 -9.55 7.40
C LEU A 80 -7.74 -8.54 7.97
N TRP A 81 -8.06 -7.23 7.97
CA TRP A 81 -7.19 -6.23 8.56
C TRP A 81 -6.98 -6.46 10.06
N LYS A 82 -8.06 -6.78 10.78
CA LYS A 82 -7.99 -7.14 12.20
C LYS A 82 -7.15 -8.41 12.41
N HIS A 83 -7.33 -9.43 11.58
CA HIS A 83 -6.57 -10.68 11.66
C HIS A 83 -5.07 -10.48 11.42
N LEU A 84 -4.71 -9.56 10.52
CA LEU A 84 -3.32 -9.23 10.18
C LEU A 84 -2.69 -8.16 11.11
N ASP A 85 -3.36 -7.79 12.19
CA ASP A 85 -2.95 -6.74 13.12
C ASP A 85 -2.66 -5.39 12.41
N ILE A 86 -3.50 -5.04 11.45
CA ILE A 86 -3.43 -3.75 10.74
C ILE A 86 -4.33 -2.75 11.46
N HIS A 87 -3.73 -1.63 11.89
CA HIS A 87 -4.46 -0.57 12.59
C HIS A 87 -4.77 0.58 11.64
N VAL A 88 -6.03 0.68 11.21
CA VAL A 88 -6.56 1.77 10.38
C VAL A 88 -7.28 2.79 11.24
N ASP A 89 -7.07 4.09 10.95
CA ASP A 89 -7.72 5.17 11.68
C ASP A 89 -9.10 5.50 11.11
N ASP A 90 -9.29 5.32 9.80
CA ASP A 90 -10.59 5.43 9.15
C ASP A 90 -10.72 4.39 8.03
N TYR A 91 -11.94 3.88 7.89
CA TYR A 91 -12.33 2.94 6.85
C TYR A 91 -13.50 3.51 6.08
N ILE A 92 -13.22 4.09 4.92
CA ILE A 92 -14.25 4.73 4.09
C ILE A 92 -14.89 3.74 3.12
N ARG A 93 -16.19 3.90 2.92
CA ARG A 93 -16.98 3.17 1.91
C ARG A 93 -17.55 4.18 0.91
N THR A 94 -17.53 3.87 -0.37
CA THR A 94 -18.10 4.79 -1.36
C THR A 94 -19.62 4.95 -1.24
N THR A 95 -20.29 4.00 -0.59
CA THR A 95 -21.73 4.05 -0.25
C THR A 95 -22.05 4.89 1.00
N GLU A 96 -21.04 5.45 1.68
CA GLU A 96 -21.29 6.34 2.82
C GLU A 96 -21.70 7.74 2.35
N LYS A 97 -22.74 8.29 2.98
CA LYS A 97 -23.27 9.62 2.67
C LYS A 97 -22.21 10.72 2.68
N ARG A 98 -21.25 10.65 3.62
CA ARG A 98 -20.14 11.61 3.71
C ARG A 98 -19.25 11.60 2.45
N HIS A 99 -19.13 10.45 1.79
CA HIS A 99 -18.39 10.32 0.54
C HIS A 99 -19.23 10.77 -0.65
N GLU A 100 -20.45 10.27 -0.78
CA GLU A 100 -21.37 10.62 -1.88
C GLU A 100 -21.57 12.14 -2.00
N ASP A 101 -21.78 12.82 -0.86
CA ASP A 101 -21.96 14.28 -0.82
C ASP A 101 -20.71 15.01 -1.36
N LYS A 102 -19.50 14.54 -1.02
CA LYS A 102 -18.26 15.15 -1.51
C LYS A 102 -17.99 14.86 -2.98
N VAL A 103 -18.38 13.70 -3.45
CA VAL A 103 -18.29 13.37 -4.89
C VAL A 103 -19.21 14.28 -5.70
N GLN A 104 -20.46 14.45 -5.27
CA GLN A 104 -21.39 15.35 -5.94
C GLN A 104 -20.95 16.82 -5.86
N GLU A 105 -20.43 17.26 -4.71
CA GLU A 105 -19.88 18.61 -4.52
C GLU A 105 -18.73 18.89 -5.50
N LEU A 106 -17.76 17.98 -5.60
CA LEU A 106 -16.63 18.14 -6.50
C LEU A 106 -17.06 18.09 -7.97
N PHE A 107 -17.93 17.15 -8.34
CA PHE A 107 -18.45 17.04 -9.69
C PHE A 107 -19.16 18.33 -10.13
N ALA A 108 -20.05 18.86 -9.28
CA ALA A 108 -20.78 20.11 -9.53
C ALA A 108 -19.81 21.30 -9.65
N LEU A 109 -18.77 21.37 -8.81
CA LEU A 109 -17.74 22.40 -8.90
C LEU A 109 -17.01 22.37 -10.25
N LEU A 110 -16.61 21.18 -10.71
CA LEU A 110 -15.88 21.01 -11.98
C LEU A 110 -16.81 21.29 -13.18
N MET A 111 -18.10 20.98 -13.10
CA MET A 111 -19.09 21.40 -14.11
C MET A 111 -19.19 22.94 -14.18
N LYS A 112 -19.31 23.59 -13.02
CA LYS A 112 -19.40 25.06 -12.93
C LYS A 112 -18.14 25.72 -13.51
N ASN A 113 -16.97 25.15 -13.29
CA ASN A 113 -15.70 25.63 -13.82
C ASN A 113 -15.51 25.35 -15.33
N GLY A 114 -16.39 24.57 -15.95
CA GLY A 114 -16.29 24.14 -17.35
C GLY A 114 -15.24 23.05 -17.58
N ASP A 115 -14.72 22.44 -16.51
CA ASP A 115 -13.79 21.31 -16.59
C ASP A 115 -14.49 19.96 -16.76
N ILE A 116 -15.80 19.91 -16.47
CA ILE A 116 -16.69 18.82 -16.89
C ILE A 116 -17.75 19.37 -17.84
N TYR A 117 -17.96 18.67 -18.95
CA TYR A 117 -18.92 19.04 -19.97
C TYR A 117 -19.63 17.82 -20.56
N LYS A 118 -20.87 17.99 -21.04
CA LYS A 118 -21.65 16.94 -21.66
C LYS A 118 -21.32 16.81 -23.15
N GLY A 119 -21.16 15.59 -23.64
CA GLY A 119 -20.84 15.31 -25.04
C GLY A 119 -21.25 13.89 -25.45
N LYS A 120 -21.01 13.53 -26.70
CA LYS A 120 -21.20 12.18 -27.22
C LYS A 120 -19.84 11.47 -27.32
N TYR A 121 -19.79 10.26 -26.81
CA TYR A 121 -18.66 9.37 -27.04
C TYR A 121 -19.08 8.28 -28.04
N GLU A 122 -18.27 8.12 -29.09
CA GLU A 122 -18.40 7.00 -30.02
C GLU A 122 -17.07 6.25 -30.04
N GLY A 123 -17.06 5.01 -29.65
CA GLY A 123 -15.81 4.26 -29.54
C GLY A 123 -15.98 2.78 -29.24
N LEU A 124 -14.85 2.11 -29.10
CA LEU A 124 -14.78 0.72 -28.69
C LEU A 124 -14.88 0.65 -27.14
N TYR A 125 -15.78 -0.17 -26.65
CA TYR A 125 -16.01 -0.35 -25.21
C TYR A 125 -15.67 -1.77 -24.78
N ASP A 126 -14.87 -1.88 -23.77
CA ASP A 126 -14.58 -3.14 -23.09
C ASP A 126 -15.53 -3.30 -21.89
N VAL A 127 -16.46 -4.23 -22.01
CA VAL A 127 -17.46 -4.52 -20.96
C VAL A 127 -16.82 -5.06 -19.70
N VAL A 128 -15.65 -5.74 -19.82
CA VAL A 128 -14.98 -6.37 -18.68
C VAL A 128 -14.19 -5.37 -17.85
N SER A 129 -13.50 -4.43 -18.49
CA SER A 129 -12.78 -3.34 -17.81
C SER A 129 -13.68 -2.13 -17.54
N GLU A 130 -14.93 -2.13 -18.03
CA GLU A 130 -15.89 -1.01 -17.95
C GLU A 130 -15.29 0.30 -18.50
N ALA A 131 -14.45 0.20 -19.53
CA ALA A 131 -13.71 1.31 -20.08
C ALA A 131 -13.80 1.38 -21.61
N PHE A 132 -13.73 2.60 -22.13
CA PHE A 132 -13.51 2.79 -23.56
C PHE A 132 -12.04 2.54 -23.91
N VAL A 133 -11.83 1.86 -25.02
CA VAL A 133 -10.52 1.47 -25.53
C VAL A 133 -10.28 2.21 -26.84
N LYS A 134 -9.12 2.85 -26.98
CA LYS A 134 -8.72 3.42 -28.29
C LYS A 134 -8.50 2.31 -29.30
N GLU A 135 -8.81 2.57 -30.56
CA GLU A 135 -8.59 1.60 -31.62
C GLU A 135 -7.09 1.23 -31.76
N SER A 136 -6.20 2.18 -31.46
CA SER A 136 -4.75 1.96 -31.40
C SER A 136 -4.30 0.99 -30.32
N ASP A 137 -5.05 0.92 -29.21
CA ASP A 137 -4.71 0.11 -28.03
C ASP A 137 -5.39 -1.27 -28.09
N ALA A 138 -6.35 -1.45 -29.02
CA ALA A 138 -7.08 -2.71 -29.17
C ALA A 138 -6.17 -3.80 -29.76
N VAL A 139 -6.28 -5.02 -29.22
CA VAL A 139 -5.56 -6.18 -29.70
C VAL A 139 -6.36 -6.87 -30.80
N LYS A 140 -5.72 -7.17 -31.94
CA LYS A 140 -6.38 -7.92 -33.03
C LYS A 140 -6.44 -9.40 -32.66
N GLY A 141 -7.67 -9.92 -32.52
CA GLY A 141 -7.96 -11.32 -32.29
C GLY A 141 -8.24 -12.11 -33.59
N PRO A 142 -8.58 -13.40 -33.46
CA PRO A 142 -8.94 -14.25 -34.60
C PRO A 142 -10.11 -13.66 -35.40
N GLY A 143 -10.04 -13.72 -36.71
CA GLY A 143 -11.09 -13.19 -37.60
C GLY A 143 -11.14 -11.65 -37.68
N GLY A 144 -10.14 -10.92 -37.17
CA GLY A 144 -10.10 -9.46 -37.18
C GLY A 144 -10.94 -8.78 -36.11
N VAL A 145 -11.45 -9.52 -35.15
CA VAL A 145 -12.20 -8.97 -33.98
C VAL A 145 -11.24 -8.19 -33.10
N LEU A 146 -11.62 -6.96 -32.73
CA LEU A 146 -10.86 -6.15 -31.77
C LEU A 146 -11.16 -6.59 -30.34
N LEU A 147 -10.11 -6.86 -29.58
CA LEU A 147 -10.15 -7.32 -28.19
C LEU A 147 -9.61 -6.23 -27.27
N GLY A 148 -10.14 -6.19 -26.04
CA GLY A 148 -9.61 -5.33 -24.98
C GLY A 148 -8.19 -5.71 -24.59
N PRO A 149 -7.26 -4.75 -24.45
CA PRO A 149 -5.85 -5.04 -24.17
C PRO A 149 -5.65 -5.77 -22.84
N ASP A 150 -6.48 -5.45 -21.83
CA ASP A 150 -6.39 -6.04 -20.50
C ASP A 150 -7.31 -7.24 -20.30
N SER A 151 -8.50 -7.21 -20.92
CA SER A 151 -9.52 -8.24 -20.75
C SER A 151 -9.35 -9.42 -21.68
N GLY A 152 -8.75 -9.21 -22.87
CA GLY A 152 -8.71 -10.19 -23.96
C GLY A 152 -10.09 -10.54 -24.54
N LYS A 153 -11.15 -9.75 -24.22
CA LYS A 153 -12.52 -9.99 -24.68
C LYS A 153 -12.90 -9.07 -25.85
N PRO A 154 -13.84 -9.48 -26.70
CA PRO A 154 -14.32 -8.67 -27.82
C PRO A 154 -14.82 -7.30 -27.36
N LEU A 155 -14.36 -6.26 -28.05
CA LEU A 155 -14.82 -4.89 -27.84
C LEU A 155 -16.13 -4.65 -28.58
N GLN A 156 -17.00 -3.83 -27.98
CA GLN A 156 -18.27 -3.44 -28.56
C GLN A 156 -18.20 -1.99 -29.05
N LYS A 157 -18.73 -1.70 -30.24
CA LYS A 157 -18.97 -0.30 -30.64
C LYS A 157 -20.11 0.27 -29.83
N LEU A 158 -19.85 1.31 -29.07
CA LEU A 158 -20.85 1.99 -28.26
C LEU A 158 -20.87 3.48 -28.65
N SER A 159 -22.09 4.03 -28.80
CA SER A 159 -22.31 5.48 -28.84
C SER A 159 -23.18 5.84 -27.66
N GLU A 160 -22.66 6.68 -26.79
CA GLU A 160 -23.35 7.08 -25.56
C GLU A 160 -23.15 8.56 -25.29
N GLU A 161 -24.21 9.25 -24.83
CA GLU A 161 -24.08 10.58 -24.25
C GLU A 161 -23.41 10.43 -22.88
N THR A 162 -22.41 11.24 -22.58
CA THR A 162 -21.64 11.15 -21.36
C THR A 162 -21.10 12.52 -20.94
N TYR A 163 -20.71 12.65 -19.69
CA TYR A 163 -19.93 13.78 -19.22
C TYR A 163 -18.45 13.47 -19.38
N PHE A 164 -17.69 14.46 -19.87
CA PHE A 164 -16.24 14.39 -20.03
C PHE A 164 -15.54 15.32 -19.05
N PHE A 165 -14.47 14.83 -18.42
CA PHE A 165 -13.51 15.67 -17.72
C PHE A 165 -12.39 16.11 -18.68
N ARG A 166 -12.10 17.41 -18.74
CA ARG A 166 -11.08 18.02 -19.62
C ARG A 166 -9.65 17.68 -19.15
N LEU A 167 -9.32 16.41 -19.12
CA LEU A 167 -8.00 15.94 -18.70
C LEU A 167 -6.89 16.50 -19.60
N SER A 168 -7.15 16.65 -20.90
CA SER A 168 -6.21 17.20 -21.87
C SER A 168 -5.68 18.59 -21.50
N LYS A 169 -6.50 19.42 -20.84
CA LYS A 169 -6.15 20.76 -20.37
C LYS A 169 -5.00 20.75 -19.34
N TYR A 170 -4.86 19.67 -18.58
CA TYR A 170 -3.96 19.60 -17.43
C TYR A 170 -2.59 18.97 -17.73
N GLY A 171 -2.35 18.47 -18.94
CA GLY A 171 -1.07 17.88 -19.32
C GLY A 171 0.15 18.76 -19.02
N PRO A 172 0.19 20.01 -19.49
CA PRO A 172 1.32 20.92 -19.21
C PRO A 172 1.53 21.17 -17.71
N ALA A 173 0.45 21.39 -16.95
CA ALA A 173 0.53 21.65 -15.51
C ALA A 173 1.03 20.42 -14.72
N LEU A 174 0.63 19.21 -15.13
CA LEU A 174 1.14 17.96 -14.56
C LEU A 174 2.65 17.80 -14.81
N LEU A 175 3.12 18.04 -16.02
CA LEU A 175 4.55 17.96 -16.35
C LEU A 175 5.39 18.98 -15.57
N GLU A 176 4.87 20.21 -15.42
CA GLU A 176 5.51 21.23 -14.58
C GLU A 176 5.56 20.78 -13.11
N HIS A 177 4.46 20.24 -12.58
CA HIS A 177 4.41 19.74 -11.22
C HIS A 177 5.42 18.59 -10.99
N TYR A 178 5.52 17.63 -11.92
CA TYR A 178 6.47 16.52 -11.80
C TYR A 178 7.92 17.01 -11.84
N LYS A 179 8.21 18.01 -12.69
CA LYS A 179 9.54 18.63 -12.74
C LYS A 179 9.89 19.37 -11.45
N ALA A 180 8.94 20.11 -10.90
CA ALA A 180 9.13 20.84 -9.64
C ALA A 180 9.21 19.90 -8.41
N ASN A 181 8.62 18.71 -8.48
CA ASN A 181 8.52 17.75 -7.39
C ASN A 181 8.99 16.35 -7.83
N PRO A 182 10.30 16.10 -7.98
CA PRO A 182 10.84 14.84 -8.52
C PRO A 182 10.48 13.60 -7.70
N GLY A 183 10.11 13.78 -6.43
CA GLY A 183 9.67 12.70 -5.53
C GLY A 183 8.18 12.45 -5.52
N PHE A 184 7.39 13.19 -6.31
CA PHE A 184 5.93 13.08 -6.34
C PHE A 184 5.48 11.70 -6.84
N LEU A 185 6.04 11.24 -7.95
CA LEU A 185 5.81 9.91 -8.50
C LEU A 185 6.96 8.98 -8.11
N ALA A 186 6.66 7.86 -7.49
CA ALA A 186 7.65 6.88 -7.06
C ALA A 186 7.16 5.44 -7.31
N PRO A 187 8.05 4.48 -7.49
CA PRO A 187 9.50 4.63 -7.66
C PRO A 187 9.89 5.21 -9.05
N ALA A 188 11.12 5.68 -9.19
CA ALA A 188 11.57 6.43 -10.37
C ALA A 188 11.37 5.71 -11.71
N HIS A 189 11.57 4.39 -11.77
CA HIS A 189 11.39 3.62 -13.00
C HIS A 189 9.94 3.64 -13.49
N ARG A 190 8.95 3.67 -12.60
CA ARG A 190 7.52 3.79 -12.95
C ARG A 190 7.12 5.24 -13.23
N ALA A 191 7.71 6.21 -12.54
CA ALA A 191 7.50 7.63 -12.81
C ALA A 191 7.80 7.97 -14.28
N SER A 192 8.87 7.43 -14.83
CA SER A 192 9.27 7.64 -16.24
C SER A 192 8.23 7.16 -17.26
N GLU A 193 7.45 6.14 -16.92
CA GLU A 193 6.34 5.67 -17.75
C GLU A 193 5.21 6.70 -17.80
N LEU A 194 4.81 7.24 -16.64
CA LEU A 194 3.76 8.27 -16.58
C LEU A 194 4.20 9.60 -17.20
N HIS A 195 5.46 10.00 -17.04
CA HIS A 195 5.99 11.17 -17.73
C HIS A 195 5.79 11.05 -19.25
N ARG A 196 6.24 9.96 -19.85
CA ARG A 196 6.08 9.70 -21.30
C ARG A 196 4.61 9.64 -21.72
N PHE A 197 3.75 9.08 -20.88
CA PHE A 197 2.31 9.04 -21.13
C PHE A 197 1.71 10.45 -21.21
N VAL A 198 2.05 11.34 -20.28
CA VAL A 198 1.55 12.72 -20.27
C VAL A 198 2.17 13.56 -21.39
N GLU A 199 3.47 13.37 -21.69
CA GLU A 199 4.18 14.01 -22.80
C GLU A 199 3.58 13.63 -24.16
N GLY A 200 3.06 12.42 -24.29
CA GLY A 200 2.38 11.93 -25.50
C GLY A 200 1.05 12.62 -25.80
N GLY A 201 0.58 13.48 -24.88
CA GLY A 201 -0.70 14.18 -24.95
C GLY A 201 -1.83 13.41 -24.25
N LEU A 202 -2.62 14.16 -23.48
CA LEU A 202 -3.79 13.62 -22.78
C LEU A 202 -5.07 13.91 -23.56
N GLU A 203 -6.02 13.00 -23.48
CA GLU A 203 -7.37 13.17 -24.04
C GLU A 203 -8.37 13.31 -22.89
N ASP A 204 -9.50 13.98 -23.17
CA ASP A 204 -10.60 14.09 -22.22
C ASP A 204 -11.18 12.72 -21.91
N VAL A 205 -11.52 12.48 -20.65
CA VAL A 205 -12.01 11.18 -20.18
C VAL A 205 -13.49 11.23 -19.84
N SER A 206 -14.23 10.19 -20.25
CA SER A 206 -15.63 10.01 -19.90
C SER A 206 -15.77 9.69 -18.41
N VAL A 207 -16.58 10.49 -17.69
CA VAL A 207 -16.76 10.46 -16.23
C VAL A 207 -18.21 10.18 -15.80
N SER A 208 -19.07 9.72 -16.73
CA SER A 208 -20.41 9.25 -16.38
C SER A 208 -20.84 8.05 -17.23
N ARG A 209 -21.91 7.37 -16.80
CA ARG A 209 -22.53 6.23 -17.49
C ARG A 209 -24.04 6.35 -17.40
N THR A 210 -24.76 5.98 -18.47
CA THR A 210 -26.23 5.93 -18.48
C THR A 210 -26.77 4.54 -18.17
N LYS A 211 -25.99 3.49 -18.44
CA LYS A 211 -26.41 2.09 -18.28
C LYS A 211 -26.16 1.54 -16.88
N VAL A 212 -25.17 2.05 -16.17
CA VAL A 212 -24.85 1.67 -14.79
C VAL A 212 -25.76 2.44 -13.86
N LYS A 213 -26.51 1.74 -13.01
CA LYS A 213 -27.47 2.38 -12.08
C LYS A 213 -26.99 2.35 -10.63
N TRP A 214 -26.14 1.40 -10.28
CA TRP A 214 -25.54 1.32 -8.94
C TRP A 214 -24.33 2.23 -8.84
N GLY A 215 -24.52 3.43 -8.29
CA GLY A 215 -23.51 4.46 -8.13
C GLY A 215 -24.11 5.83 -7.82
N ILE A 216 -23.28 6.84 -7.76
CA ILE A 216 -23.68 8.20 -7.40
C ILE A 216 -24.27 8.92 -8.61
N PRO A 217 -25.50 9.46 -8.54
CA PRO A 217 -26.09 10.19 -9.67
C PRO A 217 -25.35 11.51 -9.91
N VAL A 218 -25.29 11.92 -11.19
CA VAL A 218 -24.76 13.23 -11.58
C VAL A 218 -25.67 14.34 -11.02
N PRO A 219 -25.13 15.38 -10.38
CA PRO A 219 -25.91 16.50 -9.88
C PRO A 219 -26.75 17.18 -10.97
N GLY A 220 -28.08 17.18 -10.79
CA GLY A 220 -29.00 17.76 -11.76
C GLY A 220 -29.32 16.93 -13.00
N ASP A 221 -28.72 15.73 -13.13
CA ASP A 221 -28.99 14.81 -14.25
C ASP A 221 -28.97 13.34 -13.77
N PRO A 222 -30.03 12.88 -13.10
CA PRO A 222 -30.11 11.55 -12.47
C PRO A 222 -30.12 10.38 -13.46
N ASP A 223 -30.25 10.64 -14.76
CA ASP A 223 -30.13 9.61 -15.79
C ASP A 223 -28.70 9.14 -16.00
N HIS A 224 -27.73 9.97 -15.57
CA HIS A 224 -26.32 9.67 -15.57
C HIS A 224 -25.82 9.30 -14.16
N THR A 225 -25.01 8.25 -14.07
CA THR A 225 -24.27 7.85 -12.87
C THR A 225 -22.80 8.24 -13.02
N ILE A 226 -22.21 8.82 -12.00
CA ILE A 226 -20.78 9.17 -11.98
C ILE A 226 -19.95 7.90 -12.15
N TYR A 227 -18.92 7.97 -13.00
CA TYR A 227 -18.04 6.85 -13.30
C TYR A 227 -17.25 6.40 -12.07
N VAL A 228 -17.21 5.11 -11.83
CA VAL A 228 -16.64 4.49 -10.62
C VAL A 228 -15.23 4.98 -10.27
N TRP A 229 -14.34 5.18 -11.25
CA TRP A 229 -12.99 5.69 -10.98
C TRP A 229 -12.97 7.17 -10.59
N PHE A 230 -13.88 7.99 -11.14
CA PHE A 230 -14.01 9.38 -10.70
C PHE A 230 -14.53 9.45 -9.26
N ASP A 231 -15.52 8.63 -8.94
CA ASP A 231 -16.05 8.43 -7.60
C ASP A 231 -14.96 7.95 -6.63
N ALA A 232 -14.34 6.82 -6.93
CA ALA A 232 -13.35 6.18 -6.07
C ALA A 232 -12.16 7.10 -5.71
N LEU A 233 -11.63 7.89 -6.66
CA LEU A 233 -10.48 8.76 -6.40
C LEU A 233 -10.75 9.86 -5.36
N ILE A 234 -12.00 10.27 -5.20
CA ILE A 234 -12.40 11.32 -4.27
C ILE A 234 -12.36 10.85 -2.79
N ASN A 235 -12.31 9.53 -2.54
CA ASN A 235 -12.30 8.99 -1.19
C ASN A 235 -11.23 9.62 -0.29
N TYR A 236 -10.05 9.88 -0.82
CA TYR A 236 -8.91 10.44 -0.08
C TYR A 236 -9.19 11.85 0.46
N TRP A 237 -9.91 12.64 -0.32
CA TRP A 237 -10.30 13.98 0.08
C TRP A 237 -11.58 13.97 0.90
N SER A 238 -12.58 13.13 0.56
CA SER A 238 -13.84 13.05 1.31
C SER A 238 -13.65 12.59 2.76
N ALA A 239 -12.74 11.64 3.00
CA ALA A 239 -12.37 11.20 4.35
C ALA A 239 -11.64 12.30 5.15
N ALA A 240 -10.91 13.17 4.47
CA ALA A 240 -10.16 14.26 5.10
C ALA A 240 -10.97 15.58 5.22
N ALA A 241 -12.17 15.63 4.62
CA ALA A 241 -12.97 16.85 4.56
C ALA A 241 -13.37 17.34 5.96
N GLY A 242 -13.22 18.65 6.21
CA GLY A 242 -13.49 19.26 7.50
C GLY A 242 -12.42 19.00 8.58
N THR A 243 -11.31 18.34 8.22
CA THR A 243 -10.18 18.07 9.11
C THR A 243 -8.91 18.80 8.63
N ASN A 244 -7.82 18.67 9.38
CA ASN A 244 -6.50 19.17 8.96
C ASN A 244 -5.64 18.08 8.27
N LEU A 245 -6.24 16.98 7.83
CA LEU A 245 -5.50 15.85 7.24
C LEU A 245 -5.03 16.10 5.80
N TRP A 246 -5.83 16.82 5.00
CA TRP A 246 -5.48 17.08 3.60
C TRP A 246 -4.36 18.12 3.45
N PRO A 247 -3.46 18.01 2.46
CA PRO A 247 -3.28 16.91 1.50
C PRO A 247 -2.62 15.67 2.10
N ALA A 248 -2.79 14.50 1.44
CA ALA A 248 -2.11 13.28 1.85
C ALA A 248 -0.59 13.40 1.72
N ASP A 249 0.13 12.81 2.66
CA ASP A 249 1.60 12.73 2.58
C ASP A 249 2.04 11.62 1.61
N VAL A 250 1.29 10.50 1.55
CA VAL A 250 1.53 9.46 0.57
C VAL A 250 0.26 8.67 0.23
N HIS A 251 0.05 8.44 -1.07
CA HIS A 251 -0.82 7.41 -1.61
C HIS A 251 0.01 6.20 -1.97
N ILE A 252 -0.20 5.04 -1.32
CA ILE A 252 0.46 3.77 -1.64
C ILE A 252 -0.52 2.96 -2.50
N VAL A 253 -0.18 2.69 -3.75
CA VAL A 253 -1.09 2.07 -4.72
C VAL A 253 -0.41 0.95 -5.52
N GLY A 254 -1.20 0.02 -6.07
CA GLY A 254 -0.69 -0.95 -7.03
C GLY A 254 -0.33 -0.29 -8.37
N LYS A 255 0.63 -0.86 -9.07
CA LYS A 255 1.12 -0.31 -10.37
C LYS A 255 0.02 -0.20 -11.44
N GLU A 256 -0.99 -1.07 -11.39
CA GLU A 256 -2.12 -1.11 -12.34
C GLU A 256 -3.02 0.11 -12.26
N ILE A 257 -3.05 0.77 -11.10
CA ILE A 257 -3.86 1.97 -10.87
C ILE A 257 -3.01 3.25 -10.77
N PHE A 258 -1.71 3.15 -11.05
CA PHE A 258 -0.79 4.27 -10.93
C PHE A 258 -1.16 5.45 -11.82
N ARG A 259 -1.67 5.19 -13.04
CA ARG A 259 -2.14 6.23 -13.97
C ARG A 259 -3.31 7.03 -13.39
N PHE A 260 -4.24 6.39 -12.71
CA PHE A 260 -5.37 7.08 -12.07
C PHE A 260 -4.88 8.02 -10.97
N HIS A 261 -3.94 7.58 -10.14
CA HIS A 261 -3.46 8.33 -8.98
C HIS A 261 -2.36 9.34 -9.32
N GLY A 262 -1.58 9.08 -10.35
CA GLY A 262 -0.49 9.95 -10.77
C GLY A 262 -0.90 11.00 -11.82
N VAL A 263 -1.98 10.78 -12.57
CA VAL A 263 -2.41 11.67 -13.66
C VAL A 263 -3.83 12.20 -13.43
N ILE A 264 -4.83 11.32 -13.36
CA ILE A 264 -6.24 11.74 -13.31
C ILE A 264 -6.55 12.46 -11.99
N TRP A 265 -6.19 11.86 -10.87
CA TRP A 265 -6.44 12.44 -9.55
C TRP A 265 -5.76 13.80 -9.34
N PRO A 266 -4.48 13.99 -9.63
CA PRO A 266 -3.87 15.32 -9.58
C PRO A 266 -4.54 16.33 -10.50
N ALA A 267 -4.93 15.95 -11.71
CA ALA A 267 -5.65 16.83 -12.63
C ALA A 267 -7.02 17.25 -12.08
N MET A 268 -7.78 16.33 -11.45
CA MET A 268 -9.04 16.66 -10.78
C MET A 268 -8.84 17.66 -9.63
N LEU A 269 -7.79 17.46 -8.84
CA LEU A 269 -7.44 18.38 -7.75
C LEU A 269 -7.02 19.75 -8.26
N MET A 270 -6.21 19.82 -9.32
CA MET A 270 -5.85 21.08 -9.99
C MET A 270 -7.09 21.82 -10.50
N ALA A 271 -8.02 21.10 -11.13
CA ALA A 271 -9.29 21.65 -11.63
C ALA A 271 -10.16 22.22 -10.51
N ALA A 272 -10.12 21.58 -9.33
CA ALA A 272 -10.85 22.02 -8.15
C ALA A 272 -10.11 23.11 -7.33
N GLY A 273 -8.88 23.47 -7.67
CA GLY A 273 -8.06 24.37 -6.87
C GLY A 273 -7.63 23.80 -5.52
N LEU A 274 -7.58 22.46 -5.40
CA LEU A 274 -7.19 21.77 -4.18
C LEU A 274 -5.70 21.42 -4.17
N PRO A 275 -5.05 21.40 -2.99
CA PRO A 275 -3.65 20.96 -2.87
C PRO A 275 -3.48 19.51 -3.34
N LEU A 276 -2.35 19.21 -3.99
CA LEU A 276 -2.00 17.86 -4.41
C LEU A 276 -1.40 17.05 -3.26
N PRO A 277 -1.52 15.70 -3.27
CA PRO A 277 -0.78 14.85 -2.36
C PRO A 277 0.73 15.05 -2.54
N LYS A 278 1.54 14.74 -1.52
CA LYS A 278 2.98 14.95 -1.60
C LYS A 278 3.69 13.83 -2.39
N LYS A 279 3.15 12.61 -2.36
CA LYS A 279 3.73 11.46 -3.03
C LYS A 279 2.66 10.46 -3.45
N VAL A 280 2.83 9.87 -4.63
CA VAL A 280 2.12 8.68 -5.09
C VAL A 280 3.16 7.59 -5.34
N PHE A 281 3.09 6.52 -4.55
CA PHE A 281 4.02 5.40 -4.65
C PHE A 281 3.33 4.17 -5.23
N ALA A 282 3.86 3.66 -6.35
CA ALA A 282 3.34 2.47 -7.02
C ALA A 282 4.17 1.23 -6.67
N HIS A 283 3.59 0.29 -5.92
CA HIS A 283 4.21 -1.00 -5.68
C HIS A 283 3.92 -2.01 -6.80
N GLY A 284 4.75 -3.06 -6.89
CA GLY A 284 4.58 -4.15 -7.82
C GLY A 284 3.55 -5.19 -7.37
N TRP A 285 3.38 -6.23 -8.18
CA TRP A 285 2.48 -7.34 -7.88
C TRP A 285 3.21 -8.52 -7.22
N TRP A 286 2.46 -9.29 -6.49
CA TRP A 286 2.83 -10.65 -6.15
C TRP A 286 2.23 -11.61 -7.16
N THR A 287 3.08 -12.38 -7.84
CA THR A 287 2.71 -13.57 -8.60
C THR A 287 2.81 -14.80 -7.71
N VAL A 288 2.28 -15.92 -8.16
CA VAL A 288 2.43 -17.21 -7.50
C VAL A 288 2.89 -18.21 -8.54
N GLU A 289 4.09 -18.78 -8.35
CA GLU A 289 4.72 -19.68 -9.30
C GLU A 289 4.81 -19.09 -10.72
N GLY A 290 5.18 -17.80 -10.79
CA GLY A 290 5.36 -17.05 -12.03
C GLY A 290 4.07 -16.63 -12.73
N ALA A 291 2.89 -16.95 -12.20
CA ALA A 291 1.59 -16.63 -12.78
C ALA A 291 0.84 -15.58 -11.95
N LYS A 292 0.03 -14.74 -12.62
CA LYS A 292 -0.88 -13.81 -11.93
C LYS A 292 -1.85 -14.60 -11.06
N MET A 293 -2.00 -14.18 -9.82
CA MET A 293 -2.88 -14.80 -8.85
C MET A 293 -4.34 -14.72 -9.29
N SER A 294 -5.03 -15.85 -9.35
CA SER A 294 -6.43 -15.93 -9.76
C SER A 294 -7.10 -17.14 -9.13
N LYS A 295 -8.36 -16.98 -8.67
CA LYS A 295 -9.16 -18.10 -8.18
C LYS A 295 -9.43 -19.15 -9.27
N SER A 296 -9.62 -18.71 -10.51
CA SER A 296 -9.87 -19.61 -11.66
C SER A 296 -8.63 -20.42 -12.05
N ALA A 297 -7.43 -19.92 -11.78
CA ALA A 297 -6.17 -20.62 -12.00
C ALA A 297 -5.79 -21.56 -10.84
N GLY A 298 -6.52 -21.53 -9.72
CA GLY A 298 -6.22 -22.35 -8.54
C GLY A 298 -4.97 -21.96 -7.77
N ASN A 299 -4.32 -20.84 -8.11
CA ASN A 299 -3.12 -20.32 -7.47
C ASN A 299 -3.41 -19.15 -6.49
N PHE A 300 -4.62 -19.08 -5.98
CA PHE A 300 -5.03 -18.09 -5.01
C PHE A 300 -4.40 -18.39 -3.64
N VAL A 301 -3.71 -17.40 -3.07
CA VAL A 301 -3.11 -17.50 -1.73
C VAL A 301 -3.95 -16.70 -0.74
N ASP A 302 -4.59 -17.40 0.20
CA ASP A 302 -5.26 -16.75 1.33
C ASP A 302 -4.23 -16.42 2.42
N ALA A 303 -4.21 -15.18 2.87
CA ALA A 303 -3.31 -14.74 3.93
C ALA A 303 -3.58 -15.50 5.26
N ARG A 304 -4.83 -15.94 5.50
CA ARG A 304 -5.19 -16.70 6.70
C ARG A 304 -4.55 -18.06 6.75
N ASP A 305 -4.46 -18.76 5.60
CA ASP A 305 -3.82 -20.09 5.52
C ASP A 305 -2.33 -19.98 5.84
N ILE A 306 -1.67 -18.94 5.32
CA ILE A 306 -0.27 -18.68 5.60
C ILE A 306 -0.04 -18.32 7.08
N THR A 307 -0.89 -17.45 7.62
CA THR A 307 -0.74 -17.03 9.03
C THR A 307 -1.10 -18.12 10.02
N ALA A 308 -1.96 -19.07 9.67
CA ALA A 308 -2.25 -20.24 10.51
C ALA A 308 -1.02 -21.13 10.70
N GLU A 309 -0.11 -21.18 9.71
CA GLU A 309 1.09 -22.01 9.77
C GLU A 309 2.31 -21.25 10.31
N PHE A 310 2.52 -19.99 9.87
CA PHE A 310 3.74 -19.23 10.15
C PHE A 310 3.56 -18.09 11.15
N GLY A 311 2.32 -17.73 11.48
CA GLY A 311 1.99 -16.56 12.26
C GLY A 311 1.89 -15.27 11.42
N VAL A 312 1.24 -14.26 11.99
CA VAL A 312 1.01 -12.97 11.33
C VAL A 312 2.32 -12.22 11.08
N ASP A 313 3.19 -12.17 12.07
CA ASP A 313 4.46 -11.44 12.00
C ASP A 313 5.38 -11.97 10.90
N ALA A 314 5.42 -13.29 10.71
CA ALA A 314 6.21 -13.92 9.65
C ALA A 314 5.71 -13.54 8.25
N LEU A 315 4.40 -13.46 8.04
CA LEU A 315 3.83 -13.02 6.78
C LEU A 315 4.10 -11.54 6.52
N ARG A 316 3.88 -10.67 7.52
CA ARG A 316 4.16 -9.22 7.44
C ARG A 316 5.62 -8.97 7.08
N TYR A 317 6.52 -9.63 7.79
CA TYR A 317 7.97 -9.59 7.53
C TYR A 317 8.31 -10.05 6.11
N PHE A 318 7.86 -11.24 5.72
CA PHE A 318 8.17 -11.83 4.42
C PHE A 318 7.75 -10.93 3.26
N LEU A 319 6.53 -10.42 3.28
CA LEU A 319 6.00 -9.59 2.20
C LEU A 319 6.80 -8.32 1.95
N LEU A 320 7.42 -7.74 2.97
CA LEU A 320 8.20 -6.51 2.84
C LEU A 320 9.72 -6.75 2.79
N ARG A 321 10.13 -7.99 3.04
CA ARG A 321 11.54 -8.40 3.06
C ARG A 321 12.01 -9.01 1.74
N GLU A 322 11.16 -9.80 1.08
CA GLU A 322 11.57 -10.68 -0.03
C GLU A 322 12.06 -9.92 -1.24
N MET A 323 11.51 -8.75 -1.50
CA MET A 323 11.87 -7.90 -2.65
C MET A 323 11.73 -6.41 -2.34
N PRO A 324 12.40 -5.54 -3.11
CA PRO A 324 12.19 -4.09 -3.03
C PRO A 324 10.72 -3.72 -3.31
N PHE A 325 10.16 -2.86 -2.47
CA PHE A 325 8.75 -2.44 -2.49
C PHE A 325 8.42 -1.68 -3.76
N GLY A 326 8.44 -1.84 -4.82
CA GLY A 326 8.19 -1.19 -6.13
C GLY A 326 8.32 -2.19 -7.26
N ASN A 327 8.95 -3.34 -6.99
CA ASN A 327 9.17 -4.41 -7.93
C ASN A 327 8.09 -5.48 -7.82
N ASP A 328 7.93 -6.26 -8.90
CA ASP A 328 7.11 -7.46 -8.86
C ASP A 328 7.87 -8.59 -8.17
N GLY A 329 7.15 -9.44 -7.42
CA GLY A 329 7.70 -10.58 -6.75
C GLY A 329 6.92 -11.85 -6.99
N ASP A 330 7.56 -12.97 -6.71
CA ASP A 330 6.93 -14.28 -6.81
C ASP A 330 6.82 -14.91 -5.42
N PHE A 331 5.56 -15.15 -5.00
CA PHE A 331 5.29 -15.80 -3.72
C PHE A 331 5.48 -17.32 -3.86
N SER A 332 6.34 -17.85 -3.02
CA SER A 332 6.38 -19.29 -2.81
C SER A 332 6.49 -19.61 -1.32
N LYS A 333 5.79 -20.66 -0.90
CA LYS A 333 5.88 -21.17 0.48
C LYS A 333 7.30 -21.62 0.81
N ALA A 334 8.03 -22.14 -0.16
CA ALA A 334 9.42 -22.54 0.00
C ALA A 334 10.34 -21.34 0.33
N SER A 335 10.18 -20.21 -0.36
CA SER A 335 10.92 -18.98 -0.06
C SER A 335 10.58 -18.45 1.34
N LEU A 336 9.30 -18.48 1.74
CA LEU A 336 8.89 -18.09 3.08
C LEU A 336 9.54 -18.99 4.15
N CYS A 337 9.47 -20.33 4.01
CA CYS A 337 10.13 -21.25 4.92
C CYS A 337 11.63 -21.00 5.03
N LYS A 338 12.30 -20.82 3.89
CA LYS A 338 13.75 -20.56 3.87
C LYS A 338 14.11 -19.28 4.65
N ARG A 339 13.35 -18.21 4.41
CA ARG A 339 13.59 -16.93 5.08
C ARG A 339 13.24 -16.99 6.56
N TYR A 340 12.11 -17.60 6.91
CA TYR A 340 11.71 -17.83 8.29
C TYR A 340 12.81 -18.55 9.09
N ASN A 341 13.32 -19.68 8.56
CA ASN A 341 14.35 -20.43 9.24
C ASN A 341 15.68 -19.70 9.32
N ALA A 342 16.11 -19.07 8.22
CA ALA A 342 17.43 -18.43 8.19
C ALA A 342 17.45 -17.12 9.01
N GLU A 343 16.48 -16.25 8.82
CA GLU A 343 16.52 -14.91 9.39
C GLU A 343 15.78 -14.85 10.75
N LEU A 344 14.53 -15.32 10.82
CA LEU A 344 13.75 -15.20 12.06
C LEU A 344 14.20 -16.22 13.12
N ALA A 345 14.33 -17.49 12.77
CA ALA A 345 14.70 -18.51 13.74
C ALA A 345 16.22 -18.48 14.06
N ASN A 346 17.09 -18.55 13.02
CA ASN A 346 18.52 -18.70 13.26
C ASN A 346 19.21 -17.38 13.58
N ASP A 347 19.03 -16.30 12.78
CA ASP A 347 19.74 -15.06 13.03
C ASP A 347 19.21 -14.34 14.29
N LEU A 348 17.86 -14.11 14.35
CA LEU A 348 17.26 -13.34 15.43
C LEU A 348 16.91 -14.21 16.65
N GLY A 349 16.15 -15.27 16.47
CA GLY A 349 15.65 -16.11 17.57
C GLY A 349 16.78 -16.73 18.41
N ASN A 350 17.80 -17.31 17.76
CA ASN A 350 18.97 -17.84 18.46
C ASN A 350 19.77 -16.74 19.19
N LEU A 351 19.86 -15.53 18.62
CA LEU A 351 20.53 -14.43 19.29
C LEU A 351 19.80 -14.03 20.56
N VAL A 352 18.48 -13.86 20.49
CA VAL A 352 17.65 -13.51 21.64
C VAL A 352 17.75 -14.57 22.73
N SER A 353 17.58 -15.86 22.39
CA SER A 353 17.68 -16.98 23.34
C SER A 353 19.05 -17.02 24.03
N ARG A 354 20.15 -16.97 23.26
CA ARG A 354 21.51 -17.00 23.82
C ARG A 354 21.79 -15.81 24.75
N VAL A 355 21.37 -14.61 24.38
CA VAL A 355 21.59 -13.42 25.20
C VAL A 355 20.78 -13.49 26.49
N SER A 356 19.51 -13.90 26.42
CA SER A 356 18.62 -14.07 27.58
C SER A 356 19.17 -15.11 28.56
N GLU A 357 19.61 -16.28 28.05
CA GLU A 357 20.23 -17.33 28.86
C GLU A 357 21.50 -16.85 29.57
N MET A 358 22.33 -16.05 28.88
CA MET A 358 23.55 -15.49 29.49
C MET A 358 23.24 -14.43 30.55
N VAL A 359 22.24 -13.60 30.35
CA VAL A 359 21.79 -12.62 31.35
C VAL A 359 21.25 -13.34 32.59
N ASP A 360 20.42 -14.37 32.42
CA ASP A 360 19.93 -15.16 33.54
C ASP A 360 21.10 -15.84 34.30
N LYS A 361 21.94 -16.53 33.59
CA LYS A 361 23.04 -17.34 34.17
C LYS A 361 24.11 -16.48 34.83
N PHE A 362 24.54 -15.37 34.25
CA PHE A 362 25.70 -14.60 34.69
C PHE A 362 25.33 -13.35 35.49
N LEU A 363 24.12 -12.81 35.30
CA LEU A 363 23.68 -11.63 36.02
C LEU A 363 22.47 -11.91 36.95
N GLY A 364 22.05 -13.19 37.07
CA GLY A 364 20.88 -13.58 37.89
C GLY A 364 19.57 -12.95 37.41
N GLY A 365 19.40 -12.81 36.09
CA GLY A 365 18.22 -12.20 35.48
C GLY A 365 18.15 -10.67 35.60
N ARG A 366 19.16 -10.02 36.15
CA ARG A 366 19.20 -8.55 36.25
C ARG A 366 19.61 -7.95 34.90
N LEU A 367 18.94 -6.88 34.48
CA LEU A 367 19.40 -6.12 33.33
C LEU A 367 20.76 -5.46 33.61
N PRO A 368 21.72 -5.56 32.68
CA PRO A 368 23.01 -4.93 32.85
C PRO A 368 22.87 -3.39 32.86
N THR A 369 23.63 -2.75 33.72
CA THR A 369 23.64 -1.29 33.85
C THR A 369 24.64 -0.66 32.88
N LYS A 370 24.34 0.57 32.43
CA LYS A 370 25.25 1.30 31.56
C LYS A 370 26.54 1.61 32.35
N PRO A 371 27.74 1.30 31.81
CA PRO A 371 28.98 1.67 32.43
C PRO A 371 29.14 3.20 32.54
N PRO A 372 29.83 3.69 33.56
CA PRO A 372 29.87 5.12 33.86
C PRO A 372 30.53 6.02 32.81
N LEU A 373 31.42 5.55 31.96
CA LEU A 373 32.05 6.33 30.88
C LEU A 373 32.78 5.39 29.90
N GLY A 374 32.58 5.58 28.59
CA GLY A 374 33.28 4.89 27.53
C GLY A 374 32.44 4.83 26.25
N GLU A 375 33.09 4.70 25.11
CA GLU A 375 32.43 4.35 23.83
C GLU A 375 32.03 2.87 23.90
N ASP A 376 30.72 2.61 24.11
CA ASP A 376 30.16 1.27 24.03
C ASP A 376 29.76 0.92 22.58
N PHE A 377 29.71 -0.38 22.29
CA PHE A 377 29.33 -0.87 20.95
C PHE A 377 27.87 -0.49 20.60
N TYR A 378 26.99 -0.50 21.58
CA TYR A 378 25.61 -0.08 21.39
C TYR A 378 25.52 1.34 20.81
N THR A 379 26.22 2.31 21.44
CA THR A 379 26.19 3.72 21.01
C THR A 379 26.92 3.92 19.69
N THR A 380 28.09 3.34 19.53
CA THR A 380 29.02 3.63 18.42
C THR A 380 28.72 2.85 17.15
N ALA A 381 28.14 1.66 17.25
CA ALA A 381 27.87 0.79 16.10
C ALA A 381 26.39 0.60 15.80
N VAL A 382 25.55 0.48 16.81
CA VAL A 382 24.15 0.11 16.64
C VAL A 382 23.24 1.34 16.57
N ALA A 383 23.20 2.16 17.61
CA ALA A 383 22.26 3.29 17.70
C ALA A 383 22.41 4.30 16.56
N LYS A 384 23.62 4.50 16.05
CA LYS A 384 23.88 5.38 14.90
C LYS A 384 23.24 4.93 13.57
N ARG A 385 22.75 3.67 13.46
CA ARG A 385 22.04 3.18 12.27
C ARG A 385 20.59 3.65 12.22
N THR A 386 20.04 4.15 13.34
CA THR A 386 18.64 4.58 13.42
C THR A 386 18.24 5.64 12.38
N PRO A 387 19.03 6.69 12.10
CA PRO A 387 18.68 7.66 11.06
C PRO A 387 18.59 7.05 9.66
N GLU A 388 19.52 6.13 9.32
CA GLU A 388 19.52 5.42 8.03
C GLU A 388 18.27 4.56 7.87
N ILE A 389 17.93 3.76 8.89
CA ILE A 389 16.71 2.96 8.91
C ILE A 389 15.47 3.84 8.74
N SER A 390 15.37 4.95 9.50
CA SER A 390 14.24 5.87 9.40
C SER A 390 14.11 6.49 8.01
N ALA A 391 15.21 6.89 7.39
CA ALA A 391 15.22 7.45 6.04
C ALA A 391 14.71 6.44 5.00
N LYS A 392 15.14 5.17 5.10
CA LYS A 392 14.66 4.09 4.23
C LYS A 392 13.17 3.80 4.44
N MET A 393 12.70 3.75 5.68
CA MET A 393 11.28 3.56 6.00
C MET A 393 10.40 4.67 5.41
N GLU A 394 10.78 5.95 5.58
CA GLU A 394 10.04 7.09 5.04
C GLU A 394 10.14 7.18 3.49
N ALA A 395 11.18 6.59 2.90
CA ALA A 395 11.30 6.41 1.46
C ALA A 395 10.49 5.23 0.90
N LEU A 396 9.88 4.40 1.77
CA LEU A 396 9.20 3.13 1.43
C LEU A 396 10.18 2.05 0.92
N ASP A 397 11.47 2.17 1.25
CA ASP A 397 12.49 1.15 1.03
C ASP A 397 12.52 0.16 2.22
N PHE A 398 11.43 -0.60 2.38
CA PHE A 398 11.27 -1.51 3.52
C PHE A 398 12.30 -2.63 3.52
N SER A 399 12.56 -3.26 2.37
CA SER A 399 13.58 -4.30 2.26
C SER A 399 14.96 -3.78 2.58
N GLY A 400 15.31 -2.59 2.09
CA GLY A 400 16.58 -1.94 2.42
C GLY A 400 16.70 -1.53 3.89
N ALA A 401 15.61 -1.12 4.55
CA ALA A 401 15.60 -0.89 5.99
C ALA A 401 15.86 -2.18 6.77
N LEU A 402 15.20 -3.28 6.36
CA LEU A 402 15.41 -4.60 6.94
C LEU A 402 16.83 -5.13 6.69
N ASP A 403 17.45 -4.83 5.53
CA ASP A 403 18.86 -5.17 5.29
C ASP A 403 19.78 -4.56 6.35
N VAL A 404 19.60 -3.27 6.63
CA VAL A 404 20.38 -2.56 7.66
C VAL A 404 20.14 -3.16 9.06
N MET A 405 18.90 -3.51 9.39
CA MET A 405 18.57 -4.16 10.67
C MET A 405 19.23 -5.54 10.77
N TRP A 406 19.23 -6.33 9.70
CA TRP A 406 19.90 -7.65 9.67
C TRP A 406 21.42 -7.59 9.69
N GLU A 407 22.03 -6.55 9.11
CA GLU A 407 23.46 -6.28 9.30
C GLU A 407 23.79 -6.11 10.80
N VAL A 408 22.97 -5.36 11.53
CA VAL A 408 23.13 -5.18 12.97
C VAL A 408 22.96 -6.51 13.71
N ILE A 409 21.90 -7.27 13.45
CA ILE A 409 21.63 -8.58 14.08
C ILE A 409 22.81 -9.53 13.87
N ARG A 410 23.35 -9.60 12.65
CA ARG A 410 24.53 -10.43 12.35
C ARG A 410 25.79 -9.94 13.08
N SER A 411 25.98 -8.63 13.20
CA SER A 411 27.10 -8.07 13.96
C SER A 411 27.01 -8.41 15.46
N LEU A 412 25.79 -8.44 16.01
CA LEU A 412 25.57 -8.86 17.40
C LEU A 412 25.87 -10.35 17.59
N ASN A 413 25.46 -11.22 16.65
CA ASN A 413 25.83 -12.64 16.67
C ASN A 413 27.36 -12.82 16.61
N ALA A 414 28.05 -12.08 15.75
CA ALA A 414 29.51 -12.10 15.67
C ALA A 414 30.14 -11.64 16.99
N ARG A 415 29.62 -10.57 17.61
CA ARG A 415 30.12 -10.06 18.89
C ARG A 415 29.97 -11.07 20.03
N VAL A 416 28.85 -11.82 20.09
CA VAL A 416 28.70 -12.92 21.08
C VAL A 416 29.81 -13.94 20.94
N ASN A 417 30.17 -14.34 19.72
CA ASN A 417 31.19 -15.32 19.46
C ASN A 417 32.59 -14.77 19.74
N GLU A 418 32.89 -13.55 19.30
CA GLU A 418 34.17 -12.88 19.47
C GLU A 418 34.48 -12.64 20.96
N LYS A 419 33.54 -12.04 21.69
CA LYS A 419 33.73 -11.65 23.09
C LYS A 419 33.58 -12.81 24.06
N SER A 420 32.96 -13.92 23.65
CA SER A 420 32.78 -15.12 24.45
C SER A 420 32.36 -14.84 25.91
N PRO A 421 31.15 -14.24 26.16
CA PRO A 421 30.74 -13.82 27.50
C PRO A 421 30.80 -14.93 28.56
N TRP A 422 30.65 -16.20 28.14
CA TRP A 422 30.79 -17.37 29.02
C TRP A 422 32.21 -17.61 29.55
N LYS A 423 33.26 -17.08 28.87
CA LYS A 423 34.61 -17.06 29.38
C LYS A 423 34.80 -15.86 30.29
N LEU A 424 34.40 -14.67 29.84
CA LEU A 424 34.48 -13.43 30.59
C LEU A 424 33.77 -13.52 31.95
N ALA A 425 32.64 -14.22 32.05
CA ALA A 425 31.94 -14.41 33.31
C ALA A 425 32.83 -15.06 34.41
N LYS A 426 33.89 -15.80 34.03
CA LYS A 426 34.83 -16.41 34.96
C LYS A 426 36.12 -15.61 35.14
N GLU A 427 36.60 -14.98 34.06
CA GLU A 427 37.90 -14.32 34.00
C GLU A 427 37.80 -12.84 34.34
N ASP A 428 36.77 -12.15 33.89
CA ASP A 428 36.50 -10.73 34.08
C ASP A 428 34.99 -10.45 34.10
N PRO A 429 34.33 -10.63 35.26
CA PRO A 429 32.89 -10.41 35.38
C PRO A 429 32.42 -9.00 35.01
N ALA A 430 33.27 -7.97 35.24
CA ALA A 430 32.95 -6.60 34.88
C ALA A 430 32.90 -6.42 33.37
N GLN A 431 33.85 -6.97 32.63
CA GLN A 431 33.85 -6.97 31.17
C GLN A 431 32.70 -7.83 30.60
N CYS A 432 32.34 -8.94 31.27
CA CYS A 432 31.14 -9.71 30.90
C CYS A 432 29.89 -8.87 30.96
N GLU A 433 29.69 -8.11 32.04
CA GLU A 433 28.51 -7.23 32.20
C GLU A 433 28.46 -6.14 31.10
N LEU A 434 29.62 -5.57 30.70
CA LEU A 434 29.69 -4.60 29.60
C LEU A 434 29.26 -5.21 28.27
N VAL A 435 29.75 -6.40 27.97
CA VAL A 435 29.36 -7.09 26.72
C VAL A 435 27.87 -7.43 26.72
N LEU A 436 27.34 -7.90 27.84
CA LEU A 436 25.90 -8.17 27.98
C LEU A 436 25.06 -6.90 27.92
N PHE A 437 25.55 -5.78 28.43
CA PHE A 437 24.95 -4.47 28.24
C PHE A 437 24.79 -4.13 26.77
N ASP A 438 25.89 -4.19 26.00
CA ASP A 438 25.87 -3.92 24.55
C ASP A 438 24.84 -4.77 23.84
N LEU A 439 24.80 -6.08 24.15
CA LEU A 439 23.90 -7.03 23.49
C LEU A 439 22.43 -6.77 23.83
N VAL A 440 22.10 -6.60 25.11
CA VAL A 440 20.71 -6.40 25.59
C VAL A 440 20.14 -5.08 25.08
N TRP A 441 20.91 -3.98 25.19
CA TRP A 441 20.43 -2.68 24.73
C TRP A 441 20.35 -2.56 23.23
N SER A 442 21.24 -3.27 22.51
CA SER A 442 21.15 -3.38 21.05
C SER A 442 19.91 -4.17 20.63
N LEU A 443 19.61 -5.29 21.28
CA LEU A 443 18.40 -6.07 21.01
C LEU A 443 17.12 -5.27 21.31
N ARG A 444 17.09 -4.52 22.41
CA ARG A 444 15.98 -3.62 22.72
C ARG A 444 15.76 -2.58 21.61
N LEU A 445 16.82 -2.02 21.04
CA LEU A 445 16.71 -1.06 19.95
C LEU A 445 16.26 -1.73 18.65
N VAL A 446 16.82 -2.92 18.34
CA VAL A 446 16.42 -3.75 17.19
C VAL A 446 14.93 -4.12 17.29
N SER A 447 14.44 -4.50 18.46
CA SER A 447 13.02 -4.76 18.71
C SER A 447 12.17 -3.55 18.33
N GLY A 448 12.54 -2.34 18.77
CA GLY A 448 11.82 -1.12 18.39
C GLY A 448 11.88 -0.78 16.88
N TRP A 449 12.91 -1.23 16.16
CA TRP A 449 12.96 -1.10 14.70
C TRP A 449 12.09 -2.14 13.99
N LEU A 450 11.97 -3.36 14.56
CA LEU A 450 11.20 -4.47 14.01
C LEU A 450 9.70 -4.39 14.35
N ASP A 451 9.32 -3.69 15.42
CA ASP A 451 7.92 -3.54 15.86
C ASP A 451 6.94 -3.17 14.73
N PRO A 452 7.24 -2.24 13.80
CA PRO A 452 6.35 -1.98 12.68
C PRO A 452 6.07 -3.21 11.81
N PHE A 453 7.05 -4.10 11.65
CA PHE A 453 6.95 -5.29 10.80
C PHE A 453 6.36 -6.49 11.54
N MET A 454 6.76 -6.68 12.80
CA MET A 454 6.47 -7.86 13.61
C MET A 454 6.00 -7.46 15.02
N PRO A 455 4.81 -6.84 15.15
CA PRO A 455 4.37 -6.22 16.40
C PRO A 455 4.13 -7.18 17.57
N HIS A 456 3.95 -8.48 17.30
CA HIS A 456 3.77 -9.48 18.36
C HIS A 456 5.10 -10.12 18.82
N THR A 457 6.15 -10.01 17.99
CA THR A 457 7.46 -10.62 18.25
C THR A 457 8.45 -9.61 18.86
N ALA A 458 8.31 -8.32 18.55
CA ALA A 458 9.24 -7.24 18.89
C ALA A 458 9.15 -6.71 20.33
#